data_49bef3e5cbe488d919489b412acdbc8d
#
_entry.id   49bef3e5cbe488d919489b412acdbc8d
#
_cell.length_a   1.000
_cell.length_b   1.000
_cell.length_c   1.000
_cell.angle_alpha   90.00
_cell.angle_beta   90.00
_cell.angle_gamma   90.00
#
_symmetry.space_group_name_H-M   'P 1'
#
loop_
_entity.id
_entity.type
_entity.pdbx_description
1 polymer ?
#
loop_
_entity_poly.entity_id
_entity_poly.type
_entity_poly.pdbx_seq_one_letter_code
_entity_poly.pdbx_strand_id
1 'polypeptide(L)'
;HSLYNLKALGFNTVETYVPWNLHEYREGEFDFSGILDIERFLKTAEDLGLYAIVRPSPYICAEWEFGGFPAWLLTKKMRLRTDDPAYLAAIDRYYTALMPHLVDHQVTHGGNVIMMQVENEYGSYGEDQDYLAAVAKLMQQHGVDVPLFTSDGPWPATLNAGSMIDAGILATGNFGSAADKNFDRLAAFHQEHGRDWPLMCVEFWDGWFNRWGEPIIRRDPDET
;
A
#
# COMPACT_ATOMS: atom_id res chain seq x y z
N HIS A 1 -17.81 -8.11 -11.14
CA HIS A 1 -18.80 -8.53 -10.12
C HIS A 1 -18.49 -7.91 -8.76
N SER A 2 -17.27 -8.08 -8.20
CA SER A 2 -16.92 -7.55 -6.87
C SER A 2 -17.04 -6.03 -6.78
N LEU A 3 -16.56 -5.29 -7.76
CA LEU A 3 -16.68 -3.82 -7.79
C LEU A 3 -18.15 -3.36 -7.81
N TYR A 4 -18.99 -4.05 -8.58
CA TYR A 4 -20.43 -3.77 -8.59
C TYR A 4 -21.06 -4.00 -7.21
N ASN A 5 -20.70 -5.08 -6.53
CA ASN A 5 -21.20 -5.38 -5.18
C ASN A 5 -20.73 -4.32 -4.17
N LEU A 6 -19.48 -3.88 -4.23
CA LEU A 6 -18.98 -2.76 -3.40
C LEU A 6 -19.84 -1.50 -3.62
N LYS A 7 -20.08 -1.13 -4.87
CA LYS A 7 -20.93 0.03 -5.18
C LYS A 7 -22.36 -0.14 -4.66
N ALA A 8 -22.95 -1.33 -4.85
CA ALA A 8 -24.30 -1.63 -4.39
C ALA A 8 -24.44 -1.60 -2.86
N LEU A 9 -23.37 -1.91 -2.13
CA LEU A 9 -23.27 -1.80 -0.67
C LEU A 9 -23.04 -0.36 -0.17
N GLY A 10 -22.90 0.62 -1.07
CA GLY A 10 -22.75 2.03 -0.71
C GLY A 10 -21.31 2.51 -0.59
N PHE A 11 -20.30 1.67 -0.90
CA PHE A 11 -18.91 2.12 -0.94
C PHE A 11 -18.69 3.12 -2.08
N ASN A 12 -17.80 4.07 -1.84
CA ASN A 12 -17.41 5.09 -2.82
C ASN A 12 -15.97 4.92 -3.33
N THR A 13 -15.19 4.06 -2.71
CA THR A 13 -13.77 3.86 -3.00
C THR A 13 -13.44 2.37 -2.94
N VAL A 14 -12.56 1.92 -3.81
CA VAL A 14 -11.94 0.60 -3.77
C VAL A 14 -10.45 0.75 -3.57
N GLU A 15 -9.87 -0.14 -2.75
CA GLU A 15 -8.42 -0.26 -2.61
C GLU A 15 -7.92 -1.50 -3.35
N THR A 16 -6.76 -1.42 -3.98
CA THR A 16 -6.13 -2.55 -4.65
C THR A 16 -4.62 -2.55 -4.48
N TYR A 17 -4.08 -3.73 -4.26
CA TYR A 17 -2.66 -4.00 -4.38
C TYR A 17 -2.25 -4.23 -5.83
N VAL A 18 -0.96 -4.02 -6.14
CA VAL A 18 -0.34 -4.43 -7.39
C VAL A 18 0.87 -5.32 -7.07
N PRO A 19 0.70 -6.65 -7.02
CA PRO A 19 1.78 -7.57 -6.64
C PRO A 19 2.86 -7.62 -7.71
N TRP A 20 4.09 -7.22 -7.39
CA TRP A 20 5.20 -7.20 -8.34
C TRP A 20 5.47 -8.57 -8.97
N ASN A 21 5.41 -9.66 -8.17
CA ASN A 21 5.66 -11.01 -8.66
C ASN A 21 4.68 -11.53 -9.72
N LEU A 22 3.48 -10.94 -9.81
CA LEU A 22 2.52 -11.29 -10.87
C LEU A 22 2.84 -10.56 -12.17
N HIS A 23 3.36 -9.34 -12.08
CA HIS A 23 3.63 -8.49 -13.23
C HIS A 23 5.05 -8.68 -13.81
N GLU A 24 6.01 -9.15 -13.03
CA GLU A 24 7.38 -9.48 -13.44
C GLU A 24 7.77 -10.86 -12.89
N TYR A 25 7.08 -11.90 -13.31
CA TYR A 25 7.35 -13.29 -12.87
C TYR A 25 8.78 -13.71 -13.20
N ARG A 26 9.29 -13.31 -14.36
CA ARG A 26 10.69 -13.43 -14.77
C ARG A 26 11.30 -12.07 -14.94
N GLU A 27 12.54 -11.92 -14.50
CA GLU A 27 13.25 -10.64 -14.56
C GLU A 27 13.23 -10.03 -15.97
N GLY A 28 12.68 -8.81 -16.07
CA GLY A 28 12.58 -8.06 -17.32
C GLY A 28 11.41 -8.44 -18.23
N GLU A 29 10.60 -9.45 -17.86
CA GLU A 29 9.41 -9.84 -18.61
C GLU A 29 8.16 -9.33 -17.86
N PHE A 30 7.53 -8.28 -18.36
CA PHE A 30 6.36 -7.66 -17.74
C PHE A 30 5.06 -8.10 -18.42
N ASP A 31 4.02 -8.37 -17.61
CA ASP A 31 2.68 -8.70 -18.08
C ASP A 31 1.62 -7.88 -17.34
N PHE A 32 0.84 -7.12 -18.09
CA PHE A 32 -0.32 -6.35 -17.63
C PHE A 32 -1.58 -6.74 -18.41
N SER A 33 -1.66 -7.99 -18.87
CA SER A 33 -2.76 -8.47 -19.70
C SER A 33 -3.74 -9.38 -18.96
N GLY A 34 -4.91 -9.60 -19.53
CA GLY A 34 -5.90 -10.54 -19.02
C GLY A 34 -6.39 -10.22 -17.61
N ILE A 35 -6.12 -11.09 -16.64
CA ILE A 35 -6.50 -10.88 -15.23
C ILE A 35 -5.55 -9.90 -14.51
N LEU A 36 -4.41 -9.57 -15.11
CA LEU A 36 -3.41 -8.64 -14.60
C LEU A 36 -3.59 -7.22 -15.15
N ASP A 37 -4.62 -6.99 -15.94
CA ASP A 37 -4.94 -5.70 -16.56
C ASP A 37 -5.47 -4.71 -15.50
N ILE A 38 -4.54 -3.98 -14.89
CA ILE A 38 -4.84 -2.98 -13.86
C ILE A 38 -5.59 -1.76 -14.43
N GLU A 39 -5.33 -1.35 -15.68
CA GLU A 39 -6.04 -0.24 -16.31
C GLU A 39 -7.52 -0.58 -16.46
N ARG A 40 -7.82 -1.79 -16.92
CA ARG A 40 -9.19 -2.26 -17.00
C ARG A 40 -9.88 -2.33 -15.65
N PHE A 41 -9.16 -2.70 -14.58
CA PHE A 41 -9.69 -2.67 -13.23
C PHE A 41 -10.06 -1.25 -12.81
N LEU A 42 -9.13 -0.29 -12.97
CA LEU A 42 -9.34 1.12 -12.63
C LEU A 42 -10.48 1.73 -13.45
N LYS A 43 -10.50 1.49 -14.77
CA LYS A 43 -11.58 1.96 -15.64
C LYS A 43 -12.93 1.37 -15.26
N THR A 44 -12.99 0.09 -14.88
CA THR A 44 -14.24 -0.53 -14.42
C THR A 44 -14.71 0.09 -13.10
N ALA A 45 -13.80 0.41 -12.18
CA ALA A 45 -14.13 1.11 -10.94
C ALA A 45 -14.68 2.53 -11.23
N GLU A 46 -14.02 3.26 -12.13
CA GLU A 46 -14.45 4.59 -12.57
C GLU A 46 -15.84 4.57 -13.19
N ASP A 47 -16.12 3.65 -14.13
CA ASP A 47 -17.43 3.49 -14.78
C ASP A 47 -18.57 3.21 -13.76
N LEU A 48 -18.24 2.61 -12.62
CA LEU A 48 -19.16 2.40 -11.50
C LEU A 48 -19.21 3.60 -10.53
N GLY A 49 -18.46 4.66 -10.77
CA GLY A 49 -18.36 5.83 -9.89
C GLY A 49 -17.67 5.51 -8.57
N LEU A 50 -16.66 4.65 -8.60
CA LEU A 50 -15.77 4.35 -7.46
C LEU A 50 -14.44 5.08 -7.66
N TYR A 51 -13.95 5.73 -6.63
CA TYR A 51 -12.55 6.12 -6.53
C TYR A 51 -11.67 4.90 -6.28
N ALA A 52 -10.38 5.04 -6.52
CA ALA A 52 -9.40 3.98 -6.28
C ALA A 52 -8.24 4.49 -5.42
N ILE A 53 -7.79 3.66 -4.50
CA ILE A 53 -6.53 3.79 -3.78
C ILE A 53 -5.63 2.66 -4.27
N VAL A 54 -4.41 2.98 -4.71
CA VAL A 54 -3.50 1.97 -5.25
C VAL A 54 -2.32 1.78 -4.30
N ARG A 55 -1.99 0.53 -4.06
CA ARG A 55 -0.84 0.10 -3.25
C ARG A 55 0.17 -0.61 -4.17
N PRO A 56 1.03 0.16 -4.87
CA PRO A 56 1.82 -0.34 -6.00
C PRO A 56 3.11 -1.06 -5.60
N SER A 57 3.34 -1.26 -4.32
CA SER A 57 4.56 -1.91 -3.82
C SER A 57 5.77 -0.94 -3.69
N PRO A 58 7.01 -1.42 -3.48
CA PRO A 58 7.56 -2.73 -3.92
C PRO A 58 7.19 -3.96 -3.06
N TYR A 59 6.84 -3.78 -1.81
CA TYR A 59 6.40 -4.82 -0.88
C TYR A 59 4.95 -4.55 -0.48
N ILE A 60 4.08 -5.57 -0.51
CA ILE A 60 2.65 -5.39 -0.20
C ILE A 60 2.19 -6.20 1.00
N CYS A 61 2.95 -7.16 1.49
CA CYS A 61 2.51 -8.16 2.48
C CYS A 61 1.26 -8.91 1.99
N ALA A 62 0.07 -8.45 2.33
CA ALA A 62 -1.25 -8.85 1.83
C ALA A 62 -1.54 -10.35 1.92
N GLU A 63 -0.90 -11.06 2.86
CA GLU A 63 -0.89 -12.53 2.92
C GLU A 63 -0.53 -13.16 1.58
N TRP A 64 0.26 -12.45 0.78
CA TRP A 64 0.69 -12.86 -0.54
C TRP A 64 2.08 -13.48 -0.51
N GLU A 65 2.34 -14.42 -1.42
CA GLU A 65 3.62 -15.11 -1.50
C GLU A 65 4.79 -14.13 -1.57
N PHE A 66 5.75 -14.27 -0.65
CA PHE A 66 6.93 -13.42 -0.50
C PHE A 66 6.60 -11.92 -0.41
N GLY A 67 5.42 -11.57 0.12
CA GLY A 67 4.95 -10.18 0.22
C GLY A 67 4.84 -9.45 -1.12
N GLY A 68 4.64 -10.18 -2.20
CA GLY A 68 4.54 -9.66 -3.56
C GLY A 68 5.87 -9.52 -4.31
N PHE A 69 6.99 -9.83 -3.69
CA PHE A 69 8.28 -9.82 -4.37
C PHE A 69 8.42 -10.95 -5.38
N PRO A 70 8.98 -10.70 -6.57
CA PRO A 70 9.33 -11.77 -7.49
C PRO A 70 10.51 -12.60 -6.97
N ALA A 71 10.40 -13.93 -7.09
CA ALA A 71 11.39 -14.87 -6.54
C ALA A 71 12.81 -14.69 -7.12
N TRP A 72 12.95 -14.15 -8.33
CA TRP A 72 14.23 -13.89 -8.96
C TRP A 72 15.09 -12.86 -8.17
N LEU A 73 14.48 -11.99 -7.35
CA LEU A 73 15.24 -11.08 -6.46
C LEU A 73 16.16 -11.84 -5.50
N LEU A 74 15.78 -13.04 -5.06
CA LEU A 74 16.61 -13.88 -4.19
C LEU A 74 17.87 -14.41 -4.85
N THR A 75 17.95 -14.38 -6.18
CA THR A 75 19.15 -14.79 -6.91
C THR A 75 20.20 -13.67 -6.99
N LYS A 76 19.87 -12.47 -6.52
CA LYS A 76 20.72 -11.29 -6.60
C LYS A 76 21.41 -11.02 -5.26
N LYS A 77 22.59 -10.40 -5.34
CA LYS A 77 23.29 -9.92 -4.14
C LYS A 77 22.82 -8.49 -3.82
N MET A 78 21.62 -8.39 -3.27
CA MET A 78 21.03 -7.12 -2.82
C MET A 78 20.29 -7.32 -1.51
N ARG A 79 20.16 -6.26 -0.72
CA ARG A 79 19.36 -6.26 0.49
C ARG A 79 17.99 -5.67 0.17
N LEU A 80 16.94 -6.48 0.32
CA LEU A 80 15.56 -6.05 0.07
C LEU A 80 15.07 -5.13 1.20
N ARG A 81 14.15 -4.23 0.86
CA ARG A 81 13.54 -3.25 1.77
C ARG A 81 14.60 -2.39 2.49
N THR A 82 15.61 -1.95 1.74
CA THR A 82 16.66 -1.03 2.18
C THR A 82 17.06 -0.09 1.03
N ASP A 83 17.90 0.89 1.33
CA ASP A 83 18.50 1.81 0.36
C ASP A 83 19.58 1.17 -0.56
N ASP A 84 19.71 -0.16 -0.58
CA ASP A 84 20.65 -0.87 -1.45
C ASP A 84 20.46 -0.43 -2.91
N PRO A 85 21.52 0.11 -3.56
CA PRO A 85 21.38 0.66 -4.92
C PRO A 85 20.91 -0.35 -5.96
N ALA A 86 21.26 -1.64 -5.80
CA ALA A 86 20.82 -2.68 -6.73
C ALA A 86 19.33 -2.98 -6.57
N TYR A 87 18.82 -2.90 -5.34
CA TYR A 87 17.39 -3.06 -5.07
C TYR A 87 16.60 -1.84 -5.54
N LEU A 88 17.08 -0.62 -5.28
CA LEU A 88 16.43 0.61 -5.80
C LEU A 88 16.41 0.63 -7.33
N ALA A 89 17.45 0.17 -8.00
CA ALA A 89 17.47 0.05 -9.46
C ALA A 89 16.45 -1.00 -9.97
N ALA A 90 16.20 -2.08 -9.21
CA ALA A 90 15.17 -3.04 -9.56
C ALA A 90 13.77 -2.45 -9.39
N ILE A 91 13.52 -1.66 -8.34
CA ILE A 91 12.26 -0.93 -8.16
C ILE A 91 12.04 0.09 -9.29
N ASP A 92 13.05 0.86 -9.63
CA ASP A 92 12.98 1.86 -10.72
C ASP A 92 12.58 1.21 -12.05
N ARG A 93 13.19 0.05 -12.38
CA ARG A 93 12.80 -0.71 -13.57
C ARG A 93 11.34 -1.20 -13.50
N TYR A 94 10.91 -1.70 -12.35
CA TYR A 94 9.53 -2.12 -12.15
C TYR A 94 8.56 -0.94 -12.28
N TYR A 95 8.87 0.20 -11.68
CA TYR A 95 8.05 1.40 -11.79
C TYR A 95 8.05 1.99 -13.19
N THR A 96 9.15 1.86 -13.96
CA THR A 96 9.17 2.21 -15.38
C THR A 96 8.11 1.44 -16.17
N ALA A 97 7.88 0.16 -15.82
CA ALA A 97 6.86 -0.65 -16.49
C ALA A 97 5.46 -0.43 -15.92
N LEU A 98 5.32 -0.31 -14.60
CA LEU A 98 4.02 -0.23 -13.93
C LEU A 98 3.37 1.15 -14.01
N MET A 99 4.12 2.21 -13.72
CA MET A 99 3.53 3.54 -13.50
C MET A 99 2.77 4.11 -14.71
N PRO A 100 3.16 3.86 -15.98
CA PRO A 100 2.35 4.26 -17.12
C PRO A 100 0.91 3.74 -17.09
N HIS A 101 0.67 2.57 -16.49
CA HIS A 101 -0.67 1.97 -16.31
C HIS A 101 -1.49 2.59 -15.17
N LEU A 102 -0.88 3.42 -14.32
CA LEU A 102 -1.54 4.03 -13.16
C LEU A 102 -1.69 5.55 -13.29
N VAL A 103 -0.70 6.21 -13.85
CA VAL A 103 -0.56 7.68 -13.83
C VAL A 103 -1.71 8.37 -14.59
N ASP A 104 -2.10 7.86 -15.75
CA ASP A 104 -3.20 8.44 -16.52
C ASP A 104 -4.57 8.29 -15.83
N HIS A 105 -4.67 7.42 -14.83
CA HIS A 105 -5.87 7.21 -14.03
C HIS A 105 -5.94 8.07 -12.75
N GLN A 106 -4.95 8.92 -12.48
CA GLN A 106 -4.98 9.83 -11.34
C GLN A 106 -6.10 10.88 -11.47
N VAL A 107 -6.69 11.29 -10.35
CA VAL A 107 -7.74 12.33 -10.35
C VAL A 107 -7.23 13.66 -10.91
N THR A 108 -5.96 13.94 -10.77
CA THR A 108 -5.27 15.10 -11.34
C THR A 108 -5.24 15.08 -12.87
N HIS A 109 -5.38 13.89 -13.47
CA HIS A 109 -5.47 13.67 -14.92
C HIS A 109 -6.90 13.37 -15.40
N GLY A 110 -7.89 13.45 -14.48
CA GLY A 110 -9.30 13.21 -14.79
C GLY A 110 -9.76 11.76 -14.60
N GLY A 111 -8.92 10.90 -14.00
CA GLY A 111 -9.25 9.53 -13.64
C GLY A 111 -9.84 9.40 -12.23
N ASN A 112 -9.71 8.24 -11.62
CA ASN A 112 -10.33 7.91 -10.33
C ASN A 112 -9.34 7.53 -9.22
N VAL A 113 -8.04 7.44 -9.49
CA VAL A 113 -7.02 7.16 -8.45
C VAL A 113 -6.79 8.41 -7.61
N ILE A 114 -7.08 8.32 -6.32
CA ILE A 114 -7.02 9.46 -5.38
C ILE A 114 -5.77 9.48 -4.50
N MET A 115 -5.16 8.34 -4.24
CA MET A 115 -3.98 8.21 -3.37
C MET A 115 -3.16 6.98 -3.77
N MET A 116 -1.85 7.00 -3.46
CA MET A 116 -0.97 5.83 -3.62
C MET A 116 -0.11 5.62 -2.37
N GLN A 117 0.06 4.35 -1.99
CA GLN A 117 0.86 3.98 -0.82
C GLN A 117 2.35 3.85 -1.15
N VAL A 118 3.18 4.34 -0.23
CA VAL A 118 4.62 4.10 -0.21
C VAL A 118 4.90 2.92 0.70
N GLU A 119 5.50 1.84 0.17
CA GLU A 119 5.86 0.65 0.93
C GLU A 119 4.66 -0.02 1.65
N ASN A 120 4.88 -0.87 2.64
CA ASN A 120 3.82 -1.46 3.47
C ASN A 120 4.35 -1.85 4.84
N GLU A 121 3.74 -1.29 5.88
CA GLU A 121 4.05 -1.59 7.29
C GLU A 121 5.55 -1.61 7.57
N TYR A 122 6.28 -0.64 6.98
CA TYR A 122 7.73 -0.63 7.04
C TYR A 122 8.25 -0.51 8.46
N GLY A 123 7.53 0.19 9.33
CA GLY A 123 7.91 0.35 10.74
C GLY A 123 7.88 -0.94 11.57
N SER A 124 7.24 -2.00 11.06
CA SER A 124 7.31 -3.34 11.65
C SER A 124 8.50 -4.16 11.13
N TYR A 125 9.22 -3.66 10.11
CA TYR A 125 10.34 -4.31 9.46
C TYR A 125 11.67 -3.59 9.69
N GLY A 126 11.69 -2.26 9.59
CA GLY A 126 12.89 -1.45 9.67
C GLY A 126 12.60 0.01 9.98
N GLU A 127 13.64 0.83 9.93
CA GLU A 127 13.60 2.27 10.21
C GLU A 127 14.43 3.10 9.22
N ASP A 128 14.74 2.53 8.03
CA ASP A 128 15.53 3.17 6.98
C ASP A 128 14.71 4.25 6.26
N GLN A 129 14.77 5.48 6.76
CA GLN A 129 14.06 6.63 6.19
C GLN A 129 14.60 7.03 4.82
N ASP A 130 15.87 6.78 4.53
CA ASP A 130 16.47 7.05 3.22
C ASP A 130 15.89 6.11 2.15
N TYR A 131 15.64 4.86 2.52
CA TYR A 131 14.92 3.91 1.66
C TYR A 131 13.49 4.36 1.35
N LEU A 132 12.71 4.72 2.38
CA LEU A 132 11.34 5.21 2.18
C LEU A 132 11.30 6.46 1.31
N ALA A 133 12.21 7.41 1.55
CA ALA A 133 12.35 8.61 0.75
C ALA A 133 12.72 8.29 -0.71
N ALA A 134 13.60 7.31 -0.94
CA ALA A 134 13.96 6.87 -2.27
C ALA A 134 12.77 6.26 -3.02
N VAL A 135 11.97 5.41 -2.36
CA VAL A 135 10.75 4.83 -2.96
C VAL A 135 9.74 5.92 -3.32
N ALA A 136 9.42 6.83 -2.39
CA ALA A 136 8.50 7.94 -2.66
C ALA A 136 8.98 8.83 -3.81
N LYS A 137 10.28 9.12 -3.85
CA LYS A 137 10.90 9.88 -4.93
C LYS A 137 10.79 9.18 -6.28
N LEU A 138 11.03 7.87 -6.33
CA LEU A 138 10.85 7.08 -7.55
C LEU A 138 9.40 7.15 -8.05
N MET A 139 8.42 6.98 -7.16
CA MET A 139 7.00 7.13 -7.54
C MET A 139 6.73 8.50 -8.19
N GLN A 140 7.20 9.58 -7.57
CA GLN A 140 7.04 10.94 -8.11
C GLN A 140 7.79 11.14 -9.44
N GLN A 141 9.00 10.60 -9.59
CA GLN A 141 9.76 10.66 -10.83
C GLN A 141 9.08 9.93 -11.98
N HIS A 142 8.31 8.89 -11.67
CA HIS A 142 7.48 8.17 -12.64
C HIS A 142 6.07 8.75 -12.81
N GLY A 143 5.83 9.98 -12.32
CA GLY A 143 4.62 10.76 -12.63
C GLY A 143 3.50 10.64 -11.61
N VAL A 144 3.74 10.07 -10.43
CA VAL A 144 2.73 10.07 -9.36
C VAL A 144 2.65 11.49 -8.77
N ASP A 145 1.46 12.10 -8.85
CA ASP A 145 1.17 13.45 -8.38
C ASP A 145 -0.06 13.53 -7.45
N VAL A 146 -0.74 12.40 -7.22
CA VAL A 146 -1.74 12.29 -6.15
C VAL A 146 -1.06 12.19 -4.79
N PRO A 147 -1.77 12.50 -3.67
CA PRO A 147 -1.24 12.31 -2.33
C PRO A 147 -0.66 10.91 -2.11
N LEU A 148 0.54 10.87 -1.54
CA LEU A 148 1.16 9.65 -1.04
C LEU A 148 0.81 9.44 0.43
N PHE A 149 0.79 8.19 0.87
CA PHE A 149 0.63 7.83 2.27
C PHE A 149 1.49 6.63 2.65
N THR A 150 1.82 6.51 3.93
CA THR A 150 2.38 5.31 4.56
C THR A 150 1.35 4.69 5.48
N SER A 151 1.42 3.40 5.71
CA SER A 151 0.52 2.70 6.61
C SER A 151 1.29 1.73 7.50
N ASP A 152 1.11 1.87 8.82
CA ASP A 152 1.81 1.10 9.84
C ASP A 152 0.85 0.71 10.97
N GLY A 153 1.26 -0.22 11.85
CA GLY A 153 0.55 -0.43 13.10
C GLY A 153 0.47 0.88 13.91
N PRO A 154 -0.63 1.17 14.60
CA PRO A 154 -0.87 2.47 15.25
C PRO A 154 -0.12 2.64 16.57
N TRP A 155 1.06 2.06 16.69
CA TRP A 155 1.91 2.20 17.87
C TRP A 155 3.03 3.20 17.61
N PRO A 156 3.45 4.00 18.64
CA PRO A 156 4.48 5.00 18.44
C PRO A 156 5.77 4.46 17.80
N ALA A 157 6.21 3.27 18.18
CA ALA A 157 7.43 2.68 17.63
C ALA A 157 7.32 2.41 16.10
N THR A 158 6.22 1.81 15.65
CA THR A 158 6.00 1.50 14.24
C THR A 158 5.72 2.75 13.41
N LEU A 159 4.93 3.68 13.94
CA LEU A 159 4.65 4.96 13.28
C LEU A 159 5.93 5.81 13.12
N ASN A 160 6.76 5.90 14.16
CA ASN A 160 8.03 6.64 14.07
C ASN A 160 9.02 6.01 13.09
N ALA A 161 9.06 4.68 13.02
CA ALA A 161 9.99 3.97 12.14
C ALA A 161 9.52 3.93 10.68
N GLY A 162 8.22 3.76 10.43
CA GLY A 162 7.66 3.50 9.09
C GLY A 162 7.00 4.69 8.42
N SER A 163 6.60 5.74 9.17
CA SER A 163 5.94 6.88 8.54
C SER A 163 6.94 7.87 7.92
N MET A 164 6.43 8.67 7.01
CA MET A 164 7.14 9.78 6.39
C MET A 164 6.45 11.12 6.70
N ILE A 165 5.87 11.25 7.89
CA ILE A 165 5.05 12.40 8.30
C ILE A 165 5.85 13.71 8.26
N ASP A 166 7.14 13.69 8.60
CA ASP A 166 8.02 14.85 8.55
C ASP A 166 8.34 15.29 7.11
N ALA A 167 8.29 14.36 6.17
CA ALA A 167 8.40 14.64 4.74
C ALA A 167 7.09 15.13 4.09
N GLY A 168 6.01 15.27 4.88
CA GLY A 168 4.72 15.73 4.38
C GLY A 168 3.86 14.64 3.73
N ILE A 169 4.16 13.37 3.98
CA ILE A 169 3.39 12.21 3.50
C ILE A 169 2.46 11.76 4.63
N LEU A 170 1.18 11.53 4.30
CA LEU A 170 0.15 11.15 5.27
C LEU A 170 0.50 9.83 5.96
N ALA A 171 0.58 9.84 7.28
CA ALA A 171 0.68 8.63 8.08
C ALA A 171 -0.72 8.08 8.35
N THR A 172 -0.93 6.80 8.05
CA THR A 172 -2.18 6.08 8.31
C THR A 172 -1.95 4.88 9.21
N GLY A 173 -3.02 4.26 9.71
CA GLY A 173 -2.93 3.11 10.61
C GLY A 173 -3.50 1.83 10.00
N ASN A 174 -2.98 0.68 10.42
CA ASN A 174 -3.54 -0.65 10.15
C ASN A 174 -3.92 -1.29 11.48
N PHE A 175 -5.19 -1.64 11.67
CA PHE A 175 -5.69 -2.28 12.87
C PHE A 175 -7.04 -2.95 12.60
N GLY A 176 -7.49 -3.84 13.49
CA GLY A 176 -8.74 -4.58 13.27
C GLY A 176 -9.61 -4.69 14.52
N SER A 177 -9.32 -3.88 15.55
CA SER A 177 -10.11 -3.79 16.78
C SER A 177 -9.80 -2.51 17.52
N ALA A 178 -10.62 -2.18 18.54
CA ALA A 178 -10.44 -0.99 19.36
C ALA A 178 -10.20 0.28 18.53
N ALA A 179 -11.02 0.49 17.52
CA ALA A 179 -10.86 1.54 16.51
C ALA A 179 -10.69 2.93 17.12
N ASP A 180 -11.51 3.26 18.13
CA ASP A 180 -11.46 4.50 18.89
C ASP A 180 -10.04 4.77 19.47
N LYS A 181 -9.50 3.80 20.19
CA LYS A 181 -8.17 3.91 20.82
C LYS A 181 -7.04 4.01 19.78
N ASN A 182 -7.17 3.31 18.66
CA ASN A 182 -6.17 3.31 17.63
C ASN A 182 -6.20 4.61 16.82
N PHE A 183 -7.38 5.17 16.56
CA PHE A 183 -7.50 6.51 16.00
C PHE A 183 -7.00 7.59 16.95
N ASP A 184 -7.25 7.48 18.28
CA ASP A 184 -6.69 8.41 19.26
C ASP A 184 -5.15 8.40 19.25
N ARG A 185 -4.53 7.22 19.12
CA ARG A 185 -3.07 7.08 19.00
C ARG A 185 -2.54 7.73 17.72
N LEU A 186 -3.21 7.50 16.59
CA LEU A 186 -2.84 8.09 15.31
C LEU A 186 -3.00 9.62 15.35
N ALA A 187 -4.09 10.12 15.96
CA ALA A 187 -4.30 11.55 16.16
C ALA A 187 -3.22 12.19 17.03
N ALA A 188 -2.87 11.53 18.15
CA ALA A 188 -1.78 11.99 19.00
C ALA A 188 -0.44 12.05 18.25
N PHE A 189 -0.13 11.02 17.44
CA PHE A 189 1.06 11.00 16.61
C PHE A 189 1.08 12.16 15.59
N HIS A 190 -0.03 12.42 14.91
CA HIS A 190 -0.14 13.57 14.00
C HIS A 190 0.11 14.88 14.74
N GLN A 191 -0.48 15.06 15.94
CA GLN A 191 -0.33 16.28 16.74
C GLN A 191 1.11 16.48 17.22
N GLU A 192 1.81 15.43 17.63
CA GLU A 192 3.24 15.47 18.02
C GLU A 192 4.13 15.98 16.89
N HIS A 193 3.76 15.69 15.62
CA HIS A 193 4.44 16.19 14.42
C HIS A 193 3.84 17.49 13.86
N GLY A 194 2.96 18.16 14.63
CA GLY A 194 2.35 19.43 14.21
C GLY A 194 1.42 19.31 13.01
N ARG A 195 0.76 18.15 12.83
CA ARG A 195 -0.18 17.89 11.75
C ARG A 195 -1.61 17.81 12.27
N ASP A 196 -2.53 18.40 11.50
CA ASP A 196 -3.98 18.28 11.67
C ASP A 196 -4.55 17.64 10.39
N TRP A 197 -4.20 16.38 10.19
CA TRP A 197 -4.54 15.63 9.00
C TRP A 197 -5.69 14.65 9.26
N PRO A 198 -6.41 14.23 8.20
CA PRO A 198 -7.44 13.21 8.32
C PRO A 198 -6.88 11.92 8.91
N LEU A 199 -7.66 11.28 9.75
CA LEU A 199 -7.35 9.97 10.28
C LEU A 199 -7.87 8.89 9.32
N MET A 200 -7.02 7.92 9.00
CA MET A 200 -7.37 6.85 8.06
C MET A 200 -6.82 5.51 8.55
N CYS A 201 -7.69 4.50 8.52
CA CYS A 201 -7.32 3.10 8.64
C CYS A 201 -7.33 2.50 7.24
N VAL A 202 -6.20 1.97 6.78
CA VAL A 202 -6.04 1.44 5.43
C VAL A 202 -6.33 -0.05 5.38
N GLU A 203 -6.02 -0.76 6.47
CA GLU A 203 -6.40 -2.15 6.65
C GLU A 203 -7.17 -2.29 7.96
N PHE A 204 -8.44 -2.69 7.87
CA PHE A 204 -9.26 -3.02 9.03
C PHE A 204 -9.55 -4.52 9.03
N TRP A 205 -9.00 -5.26 9.99
CA TRP A 205 -9.11 -6.72 10.04
C TRP A 205 -10.24 -7.17 10.95
N ASP A 206 -11.31 -7.72 10.39
CA ASP A 206 -12.47 -8.23 11.15
C ASP A 206 -12.20 -9.53 11.91
N GLY A 207 -10.96 -9.97 11.99
CA GLY A 207 -10.54 -11.21 12.62
C GLY A 207 -9.03 -11.29 12.73
N TRP A 208 -8.53 -12.50 12.83
CA TRP A 208 -7.11 -12.79 12.85
C TRP A 208 -6.81 -14.15 12.26
N PHE A 209 -5.54 -14.44 11.98
CA PHE A 209 -5.12 -15.73 11.44
C PHE A 209 -5.42 -16.87 12.38
N ASN A 210 -5.92 -17.98 11.81
CA ASN A 210 -5.95 -19.27 12.49
C ASN A 210 -4.63 -19.99 12.23
N ARG A 211 -3.90 -20.31 13.27
CA ARG A 211 -2.63 -21.03 13.16
C ARG A 211 -2.85 -22.55 13.27
N TRP A 212 -1.96 -23.31 12.63
CA TRP A 212 -1.99 -24.76 12.71
C TRP A 212 -1.81 -25.21 14.17
N GLY A 213 -2.70 -26.10 14.65
CA GLY A 213 -2.65 -26.65 16.02
C GLY A 213 -3.15 -25.72 17.13
N GLU A 214 -3.59 -24.51 16.82
CA GLU A 214 -4.20 -23.59 17.77
C GLU A 214 -5.74 -23.58 17.64
N PRO A 215 -6.47 -23.20 18.72
CA PRO A 215 -7.90 -22.98 18.63
C PRO A 215 -8.23 -21.90 17.61
N ILE A 216 -9.38 -22.05 16.93
CA ILE A 216 -9.89 -21.03 16.02
C ILE A 216 -10.14 -19.74 16.81
N ILE A 217 -9.51 -18.65 16.35
CA ILE A 217 -9.67 -17.32 16.93
C ILE A 217 -11.10 -16.85 16.68
N ARG A 218 -11.74 -16.39 17.73
CA ARG A 218 -13.05 -15.73 17.67
C ARG A 218 -12.90 -14.35 18.28
N ARG A 219 -13.30 -13.33 17.56
CA ARG A 219 -13.34 -11.95 18.04
C ARG A 219 -14.77 -11.62 18.43
N ASP A 220 -14.94 -10.88 19.51
CA ASP A 220 -16.25 -10.34 19.87
C ASP A 220 -16.66 -9.29 18.83
N PRO A 221 -17.86 -9.34 18.25
CA PRO A 221 -18.36 -8.31 17.36
C PRO A 221 -18.30 -6.89 17.94
N ASP A 222 -18.44 -6.76 19.26
CA ASP A 222 -18.38 -5.46 19.94
C ASP A 222 -16.96 -4.85 19.98
N GLU A 223 -15.92 -5.63 19.62
CA GLU A 223 -14.54 -5.15 19.49
C GLU A 223 -14.19 -4.64 18.08
N THR A 224 -15.10 -4.77 17.12
CA THR A 224 -14.92 -4.40 15.71
C THR A 224 -15.63 -3.05 15.36
#